data_3beb03c51f9129dc039f75cd166082e3
#
_entry.id   3beb03c51f9129dc039f75cd166082e3
#
_cell.length_a   1.000
_cell.length_b   1.000
_cell.length_c   1.000
_cell.angle_alpha   90.00
_cell.angle_beta   90.00
_cell.angle_gamma   90.00
#
_symmetry.space_group_name_H-M   'P 1'
#
loop_
_entity.id
_entity.type
_entity.pdbx_description
1 polymer ?
#
loop_
_entity_poly.entity_id
_entity_poly.type
_entity_poly.pdbx_seq_one_letter_code
_entity_poly.pdbx_strand_id
1 'polypeptide(L)'
;PLYDALIEEDIECSVFVARARRGLTGISAAYQEIKESMREKKGICGIQFANPNMEYYYPLDWETQLVRAIREGSEKRAQAILQQLYEENQRLGLSYTLICRVATLLYETMRRIILEEKLPVQMFLEMEEPQHGMTLEQAFDRARNTVNTLCEQIMQKKQQAATNVNRSLVSYVNEHLHDPDLSLNLLSDHFGVSNASVSRIFKNTVGQNFYNYITEKRMAKAKELLVLKGYCAREIA
;
A
#
# COMPACT_ATOMS: atom_id res chain seq x y z
N PRO A 1 -10.12 -20.91 32.83
CA PRO A 1 -10.52 -22.07 33.61
C PRO A 1 -12.02 -22.41 33.50
N LEU A 2 -12.98 -21.52 33.94
CA LEU A 2 -14.43 -21.84 33.87
C LEU A 2 -14.93 -21.85 32.42
N TYR A 3 -14.54 -20.89 31.62
CA TYR A 3 -14.92 -20.80 30.22
C TYR A 3 -14.35 -21.98 29.41
N ASP A 4 -13.10 -22.33 29.64
CA ASP A 4 -12.47 -23.46 28.98
C ASP A 4 -13.16 -24.78 29.31
N ALA A 5 -13.54 -24.99 30.58
CA ALA A 5 -14.31 -26.16 31.01
C ALA A 5 -15.71 -26.24 30.37
N LEU A 6 -16.37 -25.10 30.13
CA LEU A 6 -17.67 -25.08 29.46
C LEU A 6 -17.56 -25.37 27.96
N ILE A 7 -16.46 -24.96 27.34
CA ILE A 7 -16.18 -25.30 25.93
C ILE A 7 -15.85 -26.78 25.75
N GLU A 8 -15.10 -27.37 26.69
CA GLU A 8 -14.80 -28.82 26.66
C GLU A 8 -16.06 -29.71 26.76
N GLU A 9 -17.14 -29.18 27.37
CA GLU A 9 -18.46 -29.87 27.45
C GLU A 9 -19.42 -29.48 26.30
N ASP A 10 -18.90 -28.80 25.24
CA ASP A 10 -19.71 -28.35 24.08
C ASP A 10 -20.86 -27.40 24.44
N ILE A 11 -20.71 -26.62 25.52
CA ILE A 11 -21.69 -25.66 25.98
C ILE A 11 -21.40 -24.28 25.38
N GLU A 12 -22.28 -23.85 24.49
CA GLU A 12 -22.21 -22.46 23.97
C GLU A 12 -22.55 -21.47 25.08
N CYS A 13 -21.54 -20.68 25.48
CA CYS A 13 -21.73 -19.69 26.53
C CYS A 13 -21.05 -18.35 26.19
N SER A 14 -21.54 -17.28 26.81
CA SER A 14 -20.92 -15.96 26.76
C SER A 14 -20.52 -15.52 28.17
N VAL A 15 -19.27 -15.17 28.36
CA VAL A 15 -18.76 -14.66 29.63
C VAL A 15 -18.46 -13.17 29.48
N PHE A 16 -19.14 -12.34 30.25
CA PHE A 16 -18.92 -10.89 30.27
C PHE A 16 -18.05 -10.51 31.47
N VAL A 17 -16.96 -9.82 31.18
CA VAL A 17 -15.97 -9.37 32.17
C VAL A 17 -15.93 -7.85 32.22
N ALA A 18 -16.22 -7.26 33.39
CA ALA A 18 -16.06 -5.84 33.64
C ALA A 18 -14.67 -5.55 34.24
N ARG A 19 -14.23 -4.29 34.21
CA ARG A 19 -13.00 -3.85 34.89
C ARG A 19 -13.16 -4.02 36.39
N ALA A 20 -12.08 -4.47 37.07
CA ALA A 20 -12.03 -4.52 38.52
C ALA A 20 -12.18 -3.11 39.11
N ARG A 21 -13.16 -2.90 40.00
CA ARG A 21 -13.45 -1.65 40.67
C ARG A 21 -13.48 -1.85 42.17
N ARG A 22 -13.17 -0.83 42.93
CA ARG A 22 -13.22 -0.90 44.41
C ARG A 22 -14.52 -0.30 44.95
N GLY A 23 -15.05 -0.92 46.02
CA GLY A 23 -16.24 -0.47 46.74
C GLY A 23 -17.56 -0.83 46.09
N LEU A 24 -18.64 -0.64 46.84
CA LEU A 24 -20.03 -1.01 46.43
C LEU A 24 -20.50 -0.25 45.18
N THR A 25 -20.16 1.04 45.10
CA THR A 25 -20.47 1.87 43.91
C THR A 25 -19.73 1.35 42.65
N GLY A 26 -18.51 0.84 42.83
CA GLY A 26 -17.74 0.23 41.76
C GLY A 26 -18.37 -1.09 41.26
N ILE A 27 -18.91 -1.90 42.14
CA ILE A 27 -19.63 -3.14 41.78
C ILE A 27 -20.90 -2.82 40.99
N SER A 28 -21.67 -1.83 41.44
CA SER A 28 -22.89 -1.41 40.72
C SER A 28 -22.57 -0.90 39.30
N ALA A 29 -21.53 -0.10 39.16
CA ALA A 29 -21.09 0.37 37.86
C ALA A 29 -20.62 -0.79 36.95
N ALA A 30 -19.84 -1.73 37.47
CA ALA A 30 -19.42 -2.92 36.73
C ALA A 30 -20.59 -3.77 36.26
N TYR A 31 -21.62 -3.93 37.13
CA TYR A 31 -22.83 -4.64 36.78
C TYR A 31 -23.60 -3.96 35.63
N GLN A 32 -23.74 -2.63 35.68
CA GLN A 32 -24.39 -1.90 34.58
C GLN A 32 -23.61 -2.03 33.25
N GLU A 33 -22.30 -1.93 33.28
CA GLU A 33 -21.43 -2.16 32.10
C GLU A 33 -21.69 -3.56 31.49
N ILE A 34 -21.73 -4.61 32.34
CA ILE A 34 -22.00 -5.97 31.87
C ILE A 34 -23.41 -6.05 31.27
N LYS A 35 -24.41 -5.47 31.94
CA LYS A 35 -25.81 -5.51 31.50
C LYS A 35 -26.02 -4.81 30.15
N GLU A 36 -25.37 -3.70 29.91
CA GLU A 36 -25.39 -2.99 28.64
C GLU A 36 -24.69 -3.82 27.55
N SER A 37 -23.48 -4.34 27.82
CA SER A 37 -22.77 -5.22 26.91
C SER A 37 -23.53 -6.48 26.53
N MET A 38 -24.29 -7.07 27.48
CA MET A 38 -25.17 -8.22 27.21
C MET A 38 -26.37 -7.88 26.30
N ARG A 39 -26.86 -6.63 26.36
CA ARG A 39 -27.94 -6.17 25.49
C ARG A 39 -27.50 -5.98 24.06
N GLU A 40 -26.28 -5.44 23.89
CA GLU A 40 -25.69 -5.14 22.58
C GLU A 40 -25.18 -6.40 21.86
N LYS A 41 -24.78 -7.42 22.62
CA LYS A 41 -24.03 -8.60 22.10
C LYS A 41 -24.81 -9.90 22.17
N LYS A 42 -26.12 -9.86 22.01
CA LYS A 42 -26.95 -11.08 21.96
C LYS A 42 -26.49 -12.00 20.81
N GLY A 43 -26.19 -13.25 21.17
CA GLY A 43 -25.83 -14.30 20.21
C GLY A 43 -24.33 -14.40 19.88
N ILE A 44 -23.46 -13.72 20.62
CA ILE A 44 -22.00 -13.83 20.44
C ILE A 44 -21.47 -14.73 21.58
N CYS A 45 -21.00 -15.94 21.24
CA CYS A 45 -20.29 -16.81 22.17
C CYS A 45 -18.85 -16.32 22.40
N GLY A 46 -18.34 -16.49 23.61
CA GLY A 46 -16.98 -16.15 23.97
C GLY A 46 -16.82 -15.20 25.15
N ILE A 47 -15.58 -14.88 25.49
CA ILE A 47 -15.28 -13.94 26.57
C ILE A 47 -15.44 -12.52 26.06
N GLN A 48 -16.33 -11.75 26.69
CA GLN A 48 -16.63 -10.38 26.34
C GLN A 48 -16.18 -9.42 27.46
N PHE A 49 -15.40 -8.41 27.14
CA PHE A 49 -15.05 -7.37 28.09
C PHE A 49 -16.04 -6.21 27.98
N ALA A 50 -16.64 -5.84 29.09
CA ALA A 50 -17.43 -4.62 29.20
C ALA A 50 -16.48 -3.42 29.26
N ASN A 51 -16.57 -2.51 28.29
CA ASN A 51 -15.81 -1.29 28.27
C ASN A 51 -16.76 -0.10 28.17
N PRO A 52 -16.82 0.80 29.19
CA PRO A 52 -17.66 2.00 29.16
C PRO A 52 -17.14 3.07 28.17
N ASN A 53 -15.87 3.02 27.83
CA ASN A 53 -15.33 3.95 26.85
C ASN A 53 -15.55 3.39 25.45
N MET A 54 -16.49 3.99 24.73
CA MET A 54 -16.76 3.73 23.31
C MET A 54 -15.71 4.37 22.37
N GLU A 55 -14.51 4.60 22.86
CA GLU A 55 -13.44 5.29 22.14
C GLU A 55 -12.43 4.28 21.59
N TYR A 56 -12.15 4.42 20.31
CA TYR A 56 -11.02 3.80 19.64
C TYR A 56 -10.16 4.90 19.03
N TYR A 57 -8.87 4.63 18.85
CA TYR A 57 -7.94 5.61 18.31
C TYR A 57 -7.67 5.33 16.82
N TYR A 58 -8.28 6.11 15.95
CA TYR A 58 -8.05 6.08 14.50
C TYR A 58 -8.25 7.47 13.90
N PRO A 59 -7.38 8.45 14.21
CA PRO A 59 -7.50 9.81 13.71
C PRO A 59 -7.30 9.88 12.19
N LEU A 60 -8.01 10.78 11.53
CA LEU A 60 -7.91 11.00 10.09
C LEU A 60 -6.49 11.35 9.62
N ASP A 61 -5.75 12.10 10.44
CA ASP A 61 -4.36 12.45 10.14
C ASP A 61 -3.45 11.22 10.04
N TRP A 62 -3.68 10.21 10.89
CA TRP A 62 -2.93 8.97 10.86
C TRP A 62 -3.29 8.12 9.65
N GLU A 63 -4.56 8.05 9.29
CA GLU A 63 -4.99 7.40 8.06
C GLU A 63 -4.34 8.05 6.84
N THR A 64 -4.37 9.38 6.78
CA THR A 64 -3.74 10.15 5.69
C THR A 64 -2.24 9.88 5.59
N GLN A 65 -1.54 9.85 6.74
CA GLN A 65 -0.11 9.54 6.77
C GLN A 65 0.18 8.09 6.35
N LEU A 66 -0.65 7.13 6.77
CA LEU A 66 -0.52 5.72 6.39
C LEU A 66 -0.71 5.54 4.87
N VAL A 67 -1.78 6.11 4.31
CA VAL A 67 -2.04 6.10 2.87
C VAL A 67 -0.88 6.69 2.09
N ARG A 68 -0.35 7.83 2.54
CA ARG A 68 0.80 8.47 1.92
C ARG A 68 2.06 7.59 1.98
N ALA A 69 2.37 7.02 3.14
CA ALA A 69 3.54 6.14 3.30
C ALA A 69 3.47 4.91 2.38
N ILE A 70 2.28 4.30 2.26
CA ILE A 70 2.04 3.16 1.36
C ILE A 70 2.21 3.60 -0.10
N ARG A 71 1.63 4.73 -0.51
CA ARG A 71 1.79 5.26 -1.87
C ARG A 71 3.22 5.64 -2.22
N GLU A 72 4.00 6.11 -1.25
CA GLU A 72 5.43 6.35 -1.42
C GLU A 72 6.23 5.04 -1.54
N GLY A 73 5.67 3.91 -1.13
CA GLY A 73 6.34 2.61 -1.02
C GLY A 73 7.25 2.53 0.20
N SER A 74 7.01 3.37 1.20
CA SER A 74 7.84 3.43 2.41
C SER A 74 7.32 2.48 3.48
N GLU A 75 7.69 1.20 3.37
CA GLU A 75 7.31 0.15 4.31
C GLU A 75 7.64 0.54 5.77
N LYS A 76 8.87 0.98 6.03
CA LYS A 76 9.30 1.35 7.39
C LYS A 76 8.40 2.43 8.02
N ARG A 77 8.02 3.44 7.24
CA ARG A 77 7.16 4.52 7.72
C ARG A 77 5.74 4.02 7.97
N ALA A 78 5.20 3.23 7.06
CA ALA A 78 3.87 2.64 7.22
C ALA A 78 3.79 1.72 8.43
N GLN A 79 4.81 0.87 8.66
CA GLN A 79 4.90 0.00 9.83
C GLN A 79 4.99 0.80 11.14
N ALA A 80 5.76 1.90 11.18
CA ALA A 80 5.85 2.76 12.37
C ALA A 80 4.49 3.39 12.71
N ILE A 81 3.72 3.81 11.71
CA ILE A 81 2.36 4.36 11.89
C ILE A 81 1.42 3.28 12.44
N LEU A 82 1.43 2.07 11.88
CA LEU A 82 0.61 0.97 12.38
C LEU A 82 0.98 0.59 13.82
N GLN A 83 2.28 0.61 14.16
CA GLN A 83 2.74 0.32 15.51
C GLN A 83 2.20 1.34 16.52
N GLN A 84 2.25 2.63 16.20
CA GLN A 84 1.72 3.67 17.08
C GLN A 84 0.19 3.57 17.23
N LEU A 85 -0.54 3.30 16.13
CA LEU A 85 -1.98 3.06 16.19
C LEU A 85 -2.33 1.83 17.06
N TYR A 86 -1.53 0.78 16.96
CA TYR A 86 -1.68 -0.41 17.80
C TYR A 86 -1.50 -0.09 19.29
N GLU A 87 -0.40 0.60 19.65
CA GLU A 87 -0.06 0.94 21.05
C GLU A 87 -1.13 1.81 21.71
N GLU A 88 -1.65 2.82 20.99
CA GLU A 88 -2.71 3.67 21.53
C GLU A 88 -4.03 2.88 21.73
N ASN A 89 -4.41 2.04 20.78
CA ASN A 89 -5.60 1.21 20.92
C ASN A 89 -5.44 0.12 22.00
N GLN A 90 -4.22 -0.41 22.17
CA GLN A 90 -3.92 -1.35 23.24
C GLN A 90 -4.06 -0.69 24.63
N ARG A 91 -3.60 0.56 24.78
CA ARG A 91 -3.76 1.32 26.03
C ARG A 91 -5.22 1.57 26.39
N LEU A 92 -6.08 1.78 25.41
CA LEU A 92 -7.52 1.97 25.60
C LEU A 92 -8.23 0.69 26.05
N GLY A 93 -7.64 -0.49 25.85
CA GLY A 93 -8.22 -1.77 26.24
C GLY A 93 -9.57 -2.02 25.56
N LEU A 94 -9.58 -1.99 24.25
CA LEU A 94 -10.78 -2.02 23.43
C LEU A 94 -11.66 -3.23 23.69
N SER A 95 -12.98 -3.01 23.66
CA SER A 95 -13.96 -4.10 23.57
C SER A 95 -13.86 -4.79 22.21
N TYR A 96 -14.36 -6.02 22.13
CA TYR A 96 -14.39 -6.79 20.90
C TYR A 96 -15.03 -6.00 19.72
N THR A 97 -16.15 -5.32 19.96
CA THR A 97 -16.85 -4.52 18.94
C THR A 97 -15.96 -3.39 18.40
N LEU A 98 -15.16 -2.74 19.27
CA LEU A 98 -14.25 -1.69 18.87
C LEU A 98 -13.03 -2.24 18.13
N ILE A 99 -12.54 -3.43 18.50
CA ILE A 99 -11.48 -4.13 17.77
C ILE A 99 -11.96 -4.42 16.34
N CYS A 100 -13.16 -4.97 16.17
CA CYS A 100 -13.75 -5.20 14.85
C CYS A 100 -13.87 -3.90 14.05
N ARG A 101 -14.23 -2.80 14.70
CA ARG A 101 -14.35 -1.49 14.05
C ARG A 101 -12.99 -0.98 13.55
N VAL A 102 -11.96 -1.03 14.37
CA VAL A 102 -10.58 -0.66 13.97
C VAL A 102 -10.08 -1.56 12.84
N ALA A 103 -10.30 -2.87 12.95
CA ALA A 103 -9.93 -3.83 11.92
C ALA A 103 -10.63 -3.51 10.57
N THR A 104 -11.93 -3.18 10.61
CA THR A 104 -12.69 -2.78 9.42
C THR A 104 -12.16 -1.50 8.81
N LEU A 105 -11.82 -0.48 9.60
CA LEU A 105 -11.25 0.77 9.11
C LEU A 105 -9.89 0.54 8.42
N LEU A 106 -9.01 -0.25 9.02
CA LEU A 106 -7.74 -0.64 8.41
C LEU A 106 -7.97 -1.38 7.08
N TYR A 107 -8.87 -2.35 7.07
CA TYR A 107 -9.22 -3.12 5.88
C TYR A 107 -9.75 -2.24 4.76
N GLU A 108 -10.72 -1.36 5.04
CA GLU A 108 -11.30 -0.45 4.04
C GLU A 108 -10.29 0.58 3.52
N THR A 109 -9.38 1.06 4.37
CA THR A 109 -8.29 1.95 3.94
C THR A 109 -7.38 1.26 2.92
N MET A 110 -6.97 0.01 3.18
CA MET A 110 -6.11 -0.76 2.27
C MET A 110 -6.83 -1.13 0.97
N ARG A 111 -8.09 -1.51 1.08
CA ARG A 111 -8.98 -1.81 -0.04
C ARG A 111 -9.12 -0.62 -0.99
N ARG A 112 -9.32 0.58 -0.43
CA ARG A 112 -9.37 1.81 -1.18
C ARG A 112 -8.06 2.08 -1.93
N ILE A 113 -6.91 1.86 -1.29
CA ILE A 113 -5.59 2.02 -1.95
C ILE A 113 -5.45 1.07 -3.14
N ILE A 114 -5.85 -0.19 -3.02
CA ILE A 114 -5.81 -1.16 -4.14
C ILE A 114 -6.59 -0.64 -5.33
N LEU A 115 -7.80 -0.12 -5.09
CA LEU A 115 -8.68 0.40 -6.14
C LEU A 115 -8.13 1.67 -6.79
N GLU A 116 -7.72 2.65 -5.98
CA GLU A 116 -7.21 3.93 -6.44
C GLU A 116 -5.89 3.80 -7.20
N GLU A 117 -5.01 2.95 -6.71
CA GLU A 117 -3.73 2.66 -7.37
C GLU A 117 -3.86 1.65 -8.53
N LYS A 118 -5.07 1.14 -8.80
CA LYS A 118 -5.33 0.14 -9.84
C LYS A 118 -4.37 -1.06 -9.75
N LEU A 119 -4.22 -1.58 -8.55
CA LEU A 119 -3.43 -2.78 -8.30
C LEU A 119 -4.20 -4.05 -8.75
N PRO A 120 -3.54 -5.21 -8.88
CA PRO A 120 -4.19 -6.43 -9.31
C PRO A 120 -5.40 -6.80 -8.44
N VAL A 121 -6.54 -7.12 -9.07
CA VAL A 121 -7.79 -7.52 -8.39
C VAL A 121 -7.56 -8.73 -7.49
N GLN A 122 -6.60 -9.58 -7.80
CA GLN A 122 -6.22 -10.72 -6.99
C GLN A 122 -5.86 -10.32 -5.56
N MET A 123 -5.14 -9.22 -5.37
CA MET A 123 -4.80 -8.70 -4.04
C MET A 123 -6.04 -8.37 -3.20
N PHE A 124 -7.07 -7.86 -3.86
CA PHE A 124 -8.34 -7.54 -3.23
C PHE A 124 -9.08 -8.81 -2.78
N LEU A 125 -9.04 -9.87 -3.58
CA LEU A 125 -9.69 -11.15 -3.28
C LEU A 125 -8.94 -11.94 -2.19
N GLU A 126 -7.64 -11.74 -2.07
CA GLU A 126 -6.79 -12.40 -1.06
C GLU A 126 -6.82 -11.69 0.29
N MET A 127 -7.37 -10.48 0.37
CA MET A 127 -7.53 -9.78 1.64
C MET A 127 -8.61 -10.48 2.48
N GLU A 128 -8.20 -10.99 3.62
CA GLU A 128 -9.13 -11.56 4.58
C GLU A 128 -9.94 -10.48 5.30
N GLU A 129 -11.26 -10.57 5.22
CA GLU A 129 -12.15 -9.70 5.98
C GLU A 129 -11.97 -9.91 7.50
N PRO A 130 -12.23 -8.87 8.32
CA PRO A 130 -12.21 -9.01 9.77
C PRO A 130 -13.20 -10.08 10.23
N GLN A 131 -12.68 -11.11 10.91
CA GLN A 131 -13.46 -12.26 11.35
C GLN A 131 -13.92 -12.12 12.80
N HIS A 132 -14.99 -12.80 13.16
CA HIS A 132 -15.43 -12.94 14.56
C HIS A 132 -14.33 -13.59 15.41
N GLY A 133 -14.13 -13.08 16.63
CA GLY A 133 -13.12 -13.56 17.55
C GLY A 133 -11.70 -13.02 17.35
N MET A 134 -11.50 -12.14 16.37
CA MET A 134 -10.20 -11.53 16.11
C MET A 134 -9.73 -10.68 17.29
N THR A 135 -8.46 -10.83 17.69
CA THR A 135 -7.82 -9.97 18.67
C THR A 135 -7.27 -8.70 18.01
N LEU A 136 -6.99 -7.65 18.81
CA LEU A 136 -6.35 -6.42 18.32
C LEU A 136 -5.01 -6.73 17.64
N GLU A 137 -4.20 -7.59 18.23
CA GLU A 137 -2.91 -8.01 17.70
C GLU A 137 -3.06 -8.67 16.33
N GLN A 138 -3.97 -9.63 16.19
CA GLN A 138 -4.25 -10.30 14.91
C GLN A 138 -4.72 -9.31 13.83
N ALA A 139 -5.55 -8.33 14.20
CA ALA A 139 -5.99 -7.29 13.26
C ALA A 139 -4.83 -6.47 12.72
N PHE A 140 -3.92 -6.05 13.61
CA PHE A 140 -2.76 -5.27 13.21
C PHE A 140 -1.68 -6.10 12.50
N ASP A 141 -1.51 -7.38 12.83
CA ASP A 141 -0.59 -8.26 12.11
C ASP A 141 -1.05 -8.50 10.66
N ARG A 142 -2.34 -8.71 10.45
CA ARG A 142 -2.90 -8.75 9.09
C ARG A 142 -2.70 -7.45 8.35
N ALA A 143 -2.95 -6.32 9.01
CA ALA A 143 -2.71 -4.99 8.44
C ALA A 143 -1.24 -4.78 8.06
N ARG A 144 -0.29 -5.17 8.90
CA ARG A 144 1.16 -5.09 8.64
C ARG A 144 1.55 -5.90 7.40
N ASN A 145 1.07 -7.14 7.31
CA ASN A 145 1.36 -8.01 6.17
C ASN A 145 0.78 -7.44 4.87
N THR A 146 -0.47 -6.97 4.90
CA THR A 146 -1.10 -6.34 3.73
C THR A 146 -0.36 -5.09 3.30
N VAL A 147 0.06 -4.23 4.24
CA VAL A 147 0.82 -3.01 3.95
C VAL A 147 2.16 -3.33 3.28
N ASN A 148 2.88 -4.36 3.72
CA ASN A 148 4.13 -4.78 3.09
C ASN A 148 3.89 -5.16 1.62
N THR A 149 2.91 -6.02 1.38
CA THR A 149 2.53 -6.42 0.02
C THR A 149 2.12 -5.22 -0.84
N LEU A 150 1.34 -4.28 -0.30
CA LEU A 150 0.95 -3.05 -1.00
C LEU A 150 2.15 -2.18 -1.38
N CYS A 151 3.07 -1.96 -0.44
CA CYS A 151 4.29 -1.19 -0.68
C CYS A 151 5.14 -1.82 -1.80
N GLU A 152 5.33 -3.14 -1.75
CA GLU A 152 6.06 -3.89 -2.78
C GLU A 152 5.42 -3.75 -4.17
N GLN A 153 4.11 -3.96 -4.26
CA GLN A 153 3.37 -3.86 -5.53
C GLN A 153 3.40 -2.44 -6.12
N ILE A 154 3.26 -1.42 -5.29
CA ILE A 154 3.36 -0.03 -5.72
C ILE A 154 4.77 0.28 -6.22
N MET A 155 5.80 -0.18 -5.54
CA MET A 155 7.19 0.01 -5.97
C MET A 155 7.48 -0.71 -7.29
N GLN A 156 7.03 -1.96 -7.45
CA GLN A 156 7.16 -2.72 -8.69
C GLN A 156 6.45 -2.00 -9.86
N LYS A 157 5.23 -1.53 -9.65
CA LYS A 157 4.47 -0.76 -10.65
C LYS A 157 5.20 0.51 -11.09
N LYS A 158 5.74 1.28 -10.14
CA LYS A 158 6.54 2.48 -10.43
C LYS A 158 7.80 2.15 -11.23
N GLN A 159 8.48 1.07 -10.87
CA GLN A 159 9.69 0.61 -11.57
C GLN A 159 9.39 0.12 -12.99
N GLN A 160 8.30 -0.61 -13.18
CA GLN A 160 7.84 -1.03 -14.51
C GLN A 160 7.48 0.18 -15.39
N ALA A 161 6.73 1.14 -14.84
CA ALA A 161 6.39 2.37 -15.55
C ALA A 161 7.65 3.15 -15.99
N ALA A 162 8.62 3.31 -15.10
CA ALA A 162 9.90 3.96 -15.43
C ALA A 162 10.66 3.19 -16.51
N THR A 163 10.71 1.86 -16.44
CA THR A 163 11.36 1.00 -17.44
C THR A 163 10.68 1.11 -18.81
N ASN A 164 9.34 1.17 -18.85
CA ASN A 164 8.60 1.33 -20.09
C ASN A 164 8.88 2.70 -20.74
N VAL A 165 8.90 3.78 -19.96
CA VAL A 165 9.26 5.11 -20.47
C VAL A 165 10.69 5.11 -21.05
N ASN A 166 11.64 4.48 -20.35
CA ASN A 166 13.02 4.40 -20.81
C ASN A 166 13.13 3.64 -22.14
N ARG A 167 12.43 2.53 -22.30
CA ARG A 167 12.39 1.76 -23.56
C ARG A 167 11.74 2.56 -24.69
N SER A 168 10.59 3.17 -24.42
CA SER A 168 9.85 3.95 -25.39
C SER A 168 10.68 5.14 -25.89
N LEU A 169 11.44 5.78 -25.01
CA LEU A 169 12.33 6.90 -25.37
C LEU A 169 13.45 6.44 -26.32
N VAL A 170 14.10 5.32 -26.03
CA VAL A 170 15.16 4.79 -26.90
C VAL A 170 14.59 4.30 -28.25
N SER A 171 13.42 3.66 -28.24
CA SER A 171 12.73 3.25 -29.48
C SER A 171 12.40 4.44 -30.37
N TYR A 172 11.81 5.49 -29.77
CA TYR A 172 11.47 6.72 -30.47
C TYR A 172 12.70 7.35 -31.12
N VAL A 173 13.84 7.45 -30.39
CA VAL A 173 15.09 7.99 -30.94
C VAL A 173 15.58 7.16 -32.12
N ASN A 174 15.51 5.82 -32.04
CA ASN A 174 15.96 4.95 -33.13
C ASN A 174 15.08 5.06 -34.39
N GLU A 175 13.77 5.26 -34.21
CA GLU A 175 12.81 5.42 -35.30
C GLU A 175 12.95 6.77 -36.00
N HIS A 176 13.37 7.82 -35.25
CA HIS A 176 13.49 9.20 -35.76
C HIS A 176 14.94 9.64 -36.01
N LEU A 177 15.88 8.71 -36.15
CA LEU A 177 17.29 9.04 -36.41
C LEU A 177 17.54 9.91 -37.65
N HIS A 178 16.63 9.81 -38.64
CA HIS A 178 16.68 10.59 -39.89
C HIS A 178 16.18 12.03 -39.74
N ASP A 179 15.47 12.32 -38.65
CA ASP A 179 14.89 13.64 -38.39
C ASP A 179 16.02 14.63 -37.95
N PRO A 180 16.28 15.69 -38.72
CA PRO A 180 17.30 16.68 -38.36
C PRO A 180 16.98 17.44 -37.06
N ASP A 181 15.68 17.58 -36.72
CA ASP A 181 15.22 18.32 -35.56
C ASP A 181 15.20 17.44 -34.27
N LEU A 182 15.63 16.18 -34.37
CA LEU A 182 15.69 15.28 -33.23
C LEU A 182 16.64 15.84 -32.15
N SER A 183 16.06 16.25 -31.03
CA SER A 183 16.75 16.93 -29.94
C SER A 183 16.21 16.53 -28.57
N LEU A 184 16.96 16.89 -27.49
CA LEU A 184 16.48 16.69 -26.13
C LEU A 184 15.18 17.47 -25.85
N ASN A 185 15.01 18.65 -26.47
CA ASN A 185 13.79 19.44 -26.32
C ASN A 185 12.58 18.71 -26.92
N LEU A 186 12.70 18.20 -28.15
CA LEU A 186 11.64 17.43 -28.79
C LEU A 186 11.25 16.20 -27.95
N LEU A 187 12.23 15.48 -27.40
CA LEU A 187 11.95 14.34 -26.51
C LEU A 187 11.29 14.78 -25.19
N SER A 188 11.74 15.90 -24.62
CA SER A 188 11.16 16.48 -23.41
C SER A 188 9.69 16.80 -23.61
N ASP A 189 9.34 17.45 -24.70
CA ASP A 189 7.96 17.81 -25.04
C ASP A 189 7.12 16.59 -25.34
N HIS A 190 7.65 15.63 -26.10
CA HIS A 190 6.94 14.40 -26.47
C HIS A 190 6.62 13.49 -25.27
N PHE A 191 7.57 13.31 -24.35
CA PHE A 191 7.42 12.43 -23.19
C PHE A 191 6.95 13.16 -21.92
N GLY A 192 6.77 14.49 -21.94
CA GLY A 192 6.32 15.27 -20.80
C GLY A 192 7.29 15.27 -19.61
N VAL A 193 8.60 15.18 -19.89
CA VAL A 193 9.65 15.14 -18.86
C VAL A 193 10.70 16.21 -19.13
N SER A 194 11.44 16.68 -18.11
CA SER A 194 12.47 17.70 -18.31
C SER A 194 13.65 17.20 -19.14
N ASN A 195 14.34 18.11 -19.87
CA ASN A 195 15.57 17.81 -20.63
C ASN A 195 16.63 17.10 -19.78
N ALA A 196 16.80 17.53 -18.53
CA ALA A 196 17.71 16.89 -17.59
C ALA A 196 17.32 15.45 -17.29
N SER A 197 16.01 15.17 -17.15
CA SER A 197 15.48 13.82 -16.94
C SER A 197 15.69 12.96 -18.19
N VAL A 198 15.38 13.47 -19.40
CA VAL A 198 15.63 12.76 -20.67
C VAL A 198 17.11 12.40 -20.78
N SER A 199 18.01 13.36 -20.58
CA SER A 199 19.47 13.13 -20.67
C SER A 199 19.94 12.06 -19.68
N ARG A 200 19.46 12.10 -18.43
CA ARG A 200 19.81 11.11 -17.40
C ARG A 200 19.26 9.73 -17.71
N ILE A 201 17.99 9.65 -18.11
CA ILE A 201 17.33 8.39 -18.49
C ILE A 201 18.12 7.77 -19.66
N PHE A 202 18.41 8.56 -20.68
CA PHE A 202 19.09 8.10 -21.88
C PHE A 202 20.49 7.55 -21.54
N LYS A 203 21.29 8.32 -20.78
CA LYS A 203 22.61 7.89 -20.34
C LYS A 203 22.57 6.60 -19.50
N ASN A 204 21.59 6.47 -18.61
CA ASN A 204 21.44 5.29 -17.77
C ASN A 204 20.98 4.04 -18.56
N THR A 205 20.16 4.24 -19.61
CA THR A 205 19.62 3.14 -20.41
C THR A 205 20.58 2.65 -21.48
N VAL A 206 21.29 3.59 -22.13
CA VAL A 206 22.16 3.32 -23.29
C VAL A 206 23.65 3.34 -22.93
N GLY A 207 24.02 3.86 -21.77
CA GLY A 207 25.41 3.94 -21.30
C GLY A 207 26.21 5.13 -21.83
N GLN A 208 25.63 5.95 -22.73
CA GLN A 208 26.27 7.12 -23.31
C GLN A 208 25.30 8.30 -23.43
N ASN A 209 25.82 9.50 -23.69
CA ASN A 209 25.00 10.68 -23.84
C ASN A 209 24.23 10.67 -25.18
N PHE A 210 23.11 11.38 -25.20
CA PHE A 210 22.17 11.44 -26.32
C PHE A 210 22.83 11.83 -27.65
N TYR A 211 23.63 12.89 -27.67
CA TYR A 211 24.27 13.38 -28.90
C TYR A 211 25.30 12.39 -29.45
N ASN A 212 26.12 11.79 -28.60
CA ASN A 212 27.08 10.78 -29.01
C ASN A 212 26.37 9.56 -29.63
N TYR A 213 25.30 9.11 -28.99
CA TYR A 213 24.50 7.98 -29.51
C TYR A 213 23.92 8.24 -30.88
N ILE A 214 23.28 9.42 -31.08
CA ILE A 214 22.72 9.78 -32.39
C ILE A 214 23.81 9.86 -33.44
N THR A 215 24.93 10.54 -33.15
CA THR A 215 26.06 10.67 -34.06
C THR A 215 26.58 9.29 -34.47
N GLU A 216 26.82 8.42 -33.50
CA GLU A 216 27.27 7.05 -33.77
C GLU A 216 26.28 6.26 -34.66
N LYS A 217 25.00 6.31 -34.32
CA LYS A 217 23.95 5.62 -35.08
C LYS A 217 23.80 6.18 -36.49
N ARG A 218 23.78 7.49 -36.65
CA ARG A 218 23.74 8.16 -37.98
C ARG A 218 24.95 7.79 -38.81
N MET A 219 26.16 7.81 -38.23
CA MET A 219 27.39 7.42 -38.94
C MET A 219 27.38 5.92 -39.32
N ALA A 220 26.90 5.06 -38.47
CA ALA A 220 26.76 3.65 -38.78
C ALA A 220 25.77 3.44 -39.94
N LYS A 221 24.66 4.16 -39.94
CA LYS A 221 23.64 4.09 -41.02
C LYS A 221 24.17 4.68 -42.33
N ALA A 222 24.87 5.77 -42.27
CA ALA A 222 25.52 6.35 -43.46
C ALA A 222 26.54 5.39 -44.09
N LYS A 223 27.36 4.73 -43.28
CA LYS A 223 28.29 3.69 -43.77
C LYS A 223 27.58 2.53 -44.45
N GLU A 224 26.48 2.06 -43.83
CA GLU A 224 25.65 1.00 -44.41
C GLU A 224 25.11 1.38 -45.81
N LEU A 225 24.59 2.61 -45.95
CA LEU A 225 24.00 3.09 -47.19
C LEU A 225 25.07 3.28 -48.28
N LEU A 226 26.26 3.78 -47.94
CA LEU A 226 27.39 3.92 -48.91
C LEU A 226 27.88 2.56 -49.42
N VAL A 227 28.07 1.59 -48.49
CA VAL A 227 28.70 0.30 -48.84
C VAL A 227 27.73 -0.69 -49.44
N LEU A 228 26.53 -0.83 -48.85
CA LEU A 228 25.58 -1.89 -49.23
C LEU A 228 24.59 -1.45 -50.32
N LYS A 229 24.23 -0.19 -50.41
CA LYS A 229 23.21 0.33 -51.33
C LYS A 229 23.73 1.23 -52.43
N GLY A 230 25.02 1.55 -52.41
CA GLY A 230 25.68 2.34 -53.46
C GLY A 230 25.24 3.82 -53.56
N TYR A 231 24.60 4.34 -52.49
CA TYR A 231 24.24 5.76 -52.45
C TYR A 231 25.50 6.67 -52.45
N CYS A 232 25.41 7.83 -53.10
CA CYS A 232 26.47 8.79 -52.98
C CYS A 232 26.36 9.65 -51.72
N ALA A 233 27.47 10.26 -51.27
CA ALA A 233 27.49 11.04 -50.05
C ALA A 233 26.49 12.21 -50.03
N ARG A 234 26.12 12.75 -51.19
CA ARG A 234 25.15 13.84 -51.33
C ARG A 234 23.70 13.39 -51.11
N GLU A 235 23.41 12.10 -51.30
CA GLU A 235 22.07 11.52 -51.11
C GLU A 235 21.85 11.08 -49.67
N ILE A 236 22.91 11.03 -48.83
CA ILE A 236 22.88 10.58 -47.44
C ILE A 236 22.92 11.79 -46.48
N ALA A 237 23.42 12.94 -46.90
CA ALA A 237 23.51 14.16 -46.10
C ALA A 237 22.16 14.85 -45.96
#